data_6914df7d8a649c8671781d75cf387b52
#
_entry.id   6914df7d8a649c8671781d75cf387b52
#
_cell.length_a   1.000
_cell.length_b   1.000
_cell.length_c   1.000
_cell.angle_alpha   90.00
_cell.angle_beta   90.00
_cell.angle_gamma   90.00
#
_symmetry.space_group_name_H-M   'P 1'
#
loop_
_entity.id
_entity.type
_entity.pdbx_description
1 polymer ?
#
loop_
_entity_poly.entity_id
_entity_poly.type
_entity_poly.pdbx_seq_one_letter_code
_entity_poly.pdbx_strand_id
1 'polypeptide(L)'
;MKPLDLNFICQTLDLPMPSENQPVSRIVTDSRDIQDGDVFFALAGERFDAHDFVEDVLAAGATAVIVSREDCAALKGALKVDDTLAALQKLAKAWR
;
A
#
# COMPACT_ATOMS: atom_id res chain seq x y z
N MET A 1 5.25 10.02 -18.35
CA MET A 1 5.00 9.13 -17.21
C MET A 1 3.51 8.96 -17.03
N LYS A 2 3.05 7.73 -16.88
CA LYS A 2 1.64 7.48 -16.66
C LYS A 2 1.24 7.89 -15.25
N PRO A 3 0.05 8.46 -15.06
CA PRO A 3 -0.42 8.71 -13.70
C PRO A 3 -0.57 7.41 -12.93
N LEU A 4 -0.19 7.44 -11.66
CA LEU A 4 -0.33 6.29 -10.78
C LEU A 4 -1.74 6.30 -10.20
N ASP A 5 -2.41 5.15 -10.24
CA ASP A 5 -3.72 5.00 -9.64
C ASP A 5 -3.87 3.62 -8.99
N LEU A 6 -4.96 3.47 -8.24
CA LEU A 6 -5.19 2.25 -7.48
C LEU A 6 -5.43 1.04 -8.39
N ASN A 7 -6.10 1.25 -9.53
CA ASN A 7 -6.29 0.17 -10.51
C ASN A 7 -4.97 -0.39 -11.01
N PHE A 8 -4.02 0.49 -11.33
CA PHE A 8 -2.70 0.06 -11.80
C PHE A 8 -1.99 -0.77 -10.72
N ILE A 9 -2.06 -0.34 -9.47
CA ILE A 9 -1.43 -1.05 -8.35
C ILE A 9 -2.06 -2.44 -8.20
N CYS A 10 -3.38 -2.53 -8.16
CA CYS A 10 -4.07 -3.81 -7.99
C CYS A 10 -3.79 -4.74 -9.16
N GLN A 11 -3.81 -4.23 -10.38
CA GLN A 11 -3.52 -5.03 -11.57
C GLN A 11 -2.08 -5.56 -11.54
N THR A 12 -1.13 -4.72 -11.19
CA THR A 12 0.29 -5.11 -11.14
C THR A 12 0.55 -6.16 -10.08
N LEU A 13 -0.13 -6.08 -8.94
CA LEU A 13 0.07 -7.00 -7.82
C LEU A 13 -0.88 -8.20 -7.82
N ASP A 14 -1.66 -8.37 -8.88
CA ASP A 14 -2.64 -9.46 -9.02
C ASP A 14 -3.67 -9.47 -7.89
N LEU A 15 -4.11 -8.29 -7.49
CA LEU A 15 -5.12 -8.12 -6.45
C LEU A 15 -6.49 -7.86 -7.08
N PRO A 16 -7.58 -8.16 -6.33
CA PRO A 16 -8.92 -7.78 -6.80
C PRO A 16 -8.98 -6.27 -7.09
N MET A 17 -9.64 -5.90 -8.17
CA MET A 17 -9.77 -4.49 -8.52
C MET A 17 -10.61 -3.76 -7.49
N PRO A 18 -10.28 -2.51 -7.16
CA PRO A 18 -11.05 -1.74 -6.19
C PRO A 18 -12.44 -1.41 -6.73
N SER A 19 -13.40 -1.18 -5.84
CA SER A 19 -14.75 -0.77 -6.25
C SER A 19 -14.75 0.58 -6.95
N GLU A 20 -13.84 1.46 -6.57
CA GLU A 20 -13.61 2.74 -7.24
C GLU A 20 -12.12 2.95 -7.47
N ASN A 21 -11.76 3.37 -8.67
CA ASN A 21 -10.39 3.76 -8.94
C ASN A 21 -10.11 5.12 -8.29
N GLN A 22 -8.95 5.26 -7.68
CA GLN A 22 -8.53 6.52 -7.05
C GLN A 22 -7.13 6.87 -7.51
N PRO A 23 -6.86 8.17 -7.71
CA PRO A 23 -5.49 8.59 -8.02
C PRO A 23 -4.58 8.37 -6.82
N VAL A 24 -3.34 8.03 -7.09
CA VAL A 24 -2.31 7.82 -6.06
C VAL A 24 -1.23 8.86 -6.25
N SER A 25 -0.96 9.63 -5.20
CA SER A 25 0.03 10.71 -5.25
C SER A 25 1.45 10.18 -5.09
N ARG A 26 1.65 9.29 -4.13
CA ARG A 26 2.99 8.75 -3.84
C ARG A 26 2.88 7.32 -3.31
N ILE A 27 3.98 6.58 -3.47
CA ILE A 27 4.20 5.31 -2.76
C ILE A 27 5.14 5.62 -1.60
N VAL A 28 4.75 5.27 -0.38
CA VAL A 28 5.56 5.56 0.81
C VAL A 28 5.73 4.32 1.67
N THR A 29 6.83 4.28 2.40
CA THR A 29 7.15 3.20 3.35
C THR A 29 7.37 3.72 4.77
N ASP A 30 7.32 5.03 4.99
CA ASP A 30 7.50 5.65 6.30
C ASP A 30 6.13 6.11 6.83
N SER A 31 5.67 5.48 7.91
CA SER A 31 4.38 5.78 8.53
C SER A 31 4.30 7.21 9.08
N ARG A 32 5.43 7.88 9.25
CA ARG A 32 5.47 9.25 9.78
C ARG A 32 5.29 10.32 8.70
N ASP A 33 5.33 9.94 7.43
CA ASP A 33 5.29 10.87 6.31
C ASP A 33 4.10 10.59 5.39
N ILE A 34 2.90 10.49 5.97
CA ILE A 34 1.70 10.17 5.22
C ILE A 34 0.95 11.46 4.86
N GLN A 35 0.54 11.53 3.59
CA GLN A 35 -0.31 12.62 3.08
C GLN A 35 -1.49 12.02 2.34
N ASP A 36 -2.51 12.83 2.11
CA ASP A 36 -3.68 12.40 1.34
C ASP A 36 -3.26 11.88 -0.03
N GLY A 37 -3.79 10.74 -0.42
CA GLY A 37 -3.51 10.16 -1.71
C GLY A 37 -2.31 9.21 -1.73
N ASP A 38 -1.62 9.03 -0.60
CA ASP A 38 -0.49 8.10 -0.51
C ASP A 38 -0.96 6.66 -0.43
N VAL A 39 -0.15 5.75 -0.98
CA VAL A 39 -0.27 4.31 -0.73
C VAL A 39 0.94 3.88 0.09
N PHE A 40 0.67 3.27 1.23
CA PHE A 40 1.69 2.86 2.19
C PHE A 40 1.95 1.36 2.05
N PHE A 41 3.23 0.99 1.97
CA PHE A 41 3.66 -0.41 2.00
C PHE A 41 4.20 -0.73 3.40
N ALA A 42 3.50 -1.62 4.11
CA ALA A 42 3.89 -2.01 5.46
C ALA A 42 5.03 -3.03 5.39
N LEU A 43 6.26 -2.57 5.64
CA LEU A 43 7.44 -3.42 5.62
C LEU A 43 7.78 -3.86 7.05
N ALA A 44 8.18 -5.13 7.19
CA ALA A 44 8.62 -5.69 8.47
C ALA A 44 10.14 -5.77 8.51
N GLY A 45 10.73 -5.24 9.57
CA GLY A 45 12.16 -5.35 9.84
C GLY A 45 12.42 -6.21 11.09
N GLU A 46 13.69 -6.34 11.47
CA GLU A 46 14.06 -7.16 12.62
C GLU A 46 13.54 -6.63 13.96
N ARG A 47 13.45 -5.30 14.09
CA ARG A 47 13.06 -4.65 15.35
C ARG A 47 11.79 -3.83 15.21
N PHE A 48 11.21 -3.82 14.02
CA PHE A 48 10.13 -2.90 13.71
C PHE A 48 9.24 -3.52 12.65
N ASP A 49 7.94 -3.50 12.89
CA ASP A 49 6.97 -3.98 11.92
C ASP A 49 5.98 -2.84 11.63
N ALA A 50 6.05 -2.32 10.42
CA ALA A 50 5.20 -1.21 10.01
C ALA A 50 3.72 -1.57 9.99
N HIS A 51 3.37 -2.87 10.02
CA HIS A 51 1.97 -3.28 10.13
C HIS A 51 1.31 -2.76 11.41
N ASP A 52 2.07 -2.52 12.46
CA ASP A 52 1.53 -1.97 13.70
C ASP A 52 0.99 -0.55 13.55
N PHE A 53 1.32 0.13 12.45
CA PHE A 53 0.95 1.53 12.23
C PHE A 53 -0.08 1.72 11.13
N VAL A 54 -0.59 0.64 10.51
CA VAL A 54 -1.48 0.78 9.35
C VAL A 54 -2.79 1.49 9.68
N GLU A 55 -3.33 1.32 10.89
CA GLU A 55 -4.53 2.03 11.28
C GLU A 55 -4.28 3.54 11.37
N ASP A 56 -3.15 3.93 11.94
CA ASP A 56 -2.76 5.35 12.03
C ASP A 56 -2.51 5.93 10.65
N VAL A 57 -1.89 5.16 9.77
CA VAL A 57 -1.61 5.56 8.39
C VAL A 57 -2.92 5.81 7.62
N LEU A 58 -3.89 4.93 7.77
CA LEU A 58 -5.21 5.10 7.14
C LEU A 58 -5.93 6.33 7.70
N ALA A 59 -5.84 6.56 9.01
CA ALA A 59 -6.44 7.73 9.65
C ALA A 59 -5.77 9.04 9.20
N ALA A 60 -4.50 8.98 8.79
CA ALA A 60 -3.77 10.15 8.30
C ALA A 60 -4.11 10.52 6.86
N GLY A 61 -4.88 9.71 6.15
CA GLY A 61 -5.36 10.04 4.81
C GLY A 61 -4.84 9.15 3.68
N ALA A 62 -4.15 8.06 4.00
CA ALA A 62 -3.68 7.14 2.96
C ALA A 62 -4.85 6.56 2.17
N THR A 63 -4.68 6.48 0.86
CA THR A 63 -5.69 5.89 -0.04
C THR A 63 -5.80 4.39 0.21
N ALA A 64 -4.67 3.72 0.45
CA ALA A 64 -4.64 2.30 0.71
C ALA A 64 -3.34 1.95 1.45
N VAL A 65 -3.34 0.79 2.11
CA VAL A 65 -2.13 0.21 2.70
C VAL A 65 -1.94 -1.19 2.12
N ILE A 66 -0.70 -1.53 1.77
CA ILE A 66 -0.35 -2.87 1.29
C ILE A 66 0.24 -3.62 2.46
N VAL A 67 -0.38 -4.75 2.81
CA VAL A 67 -0.03 -5.51 4.01
C VAL A 67 0.19 -6.97 3.67
N SER A 68 0.93 -7.69 4.53
CA SER A 68 1.11 -9.14 4.38
C SER A 68 0.58 -9.92 5.58
N ARG A 69 0.13 -9.22 6.65
CA ARG A 69 -0.43 -9.88 7.84
C ARG A 69 -1.95 -10.02 7.71
N GLU A 70 -2.46 -11.20 8.11
CA GLU A 70 -3.89 -11.47 8.07
C GLU A 70 -4.72 -10.54 8.96
N ASP A 71 -4.19 -10.20 10.12
CA ASP A 71 -4.91 -9.33 11.07
C ASP A 71 -5.09 -7.91 10.52
N CYS A 72 -4.23 -7.48 9.59
CA CYS A 72 -4.35 -6.18 8.95
C CYS A 72 -5.23 -6.23 7.70
N ALA A 73 -5.43 -7.40 7.11
CA ALA A 73 -6.15 -7.55 5.85
C ALA A 73 -7.63 -7.18 5.95
N ALA A 74 -8.20 -7.24 7.15
CA ALA A 74 -9.61 -6.92 7.38
C ALA A 74 -9.89 -5.43 7.46
N LEU A 75 -8.86 -4.59 7.54
CA LEU A 75 -9.04 -3.13 7.63
C LEU A 75 -9.53 -2.58 6.28
N LYS A 76 -10.45 -1.64 6.35
CA LYS A 76 -10.92 -0.96 5.14
C LYS A 76 -9.76 -0.17 4.53
N GLY A 77 -9.45 -0.41 3.28
CA GLY A 77 -8.32 0.21 2.60
C GLY A 77 -7.05 -0.64 2.62
N ALA A 78 -7.08 -1.82 3.27
CA ALA A 78 -5.93 -2.73 3.27
C ALA A 78 -6.00 -3.68 2.07
N LEU A 79 -4.86 -3.87 1.41
CA LEU A 79 -4.71 -4.81 0.30
C LEU A 79 -3.65 -5.82 0.71
N LYS A 80 -4.04 -7.10 0.78
CA LYS A 80 -3.13 -8.15 1.28
C LYS A 80 -2.32 -8.76 0.14
N VAL A 81 -1.01 -8.86 0.37
CA VAL A 81 -0.08 -9.58 -0.51
C VAL A 81 0.70 -10.61 0.32
N ASP A 82 1.41 -11.50 -0.35
CA ASP A 82 2.23 -12.50 0.35
C ASP A 82 3.48 -11.90 0.97
N ASP A 83 4.09 -10.92 0.29
CA ASP A 83 5.33 -10.28 0.72
C ASP A 83 5.30 -8.82 0.27
N THR A 84 5.27 -7.91 1.24
CA THR A 84 5.15 -6.48 0.94
C THR A 84 6.39 -5.92 0.26
N LEU A 85 7.59 -6.40 0.61
CA LEU A 85 8.81 -5.94 -0.05
C LEU A 85 8.85 -6.39 -1.51
N ALA A 86 8.49 -7.64 -1.77
CA ALA A 86 8.43 -8.17 -3.14
C ALA A 86 7.38 -7.41 -3.97
N ALA A 87 6.24 -7.10 -3.37
CA ALA A 87 5.19 -6.32 -4.02
C ALA A 87 5.68 -4.92 -4.36
N LEU A 88 6.38 -4.27 -3.44
CA LEU A 88 6.94 -2.94 -3.68
C LEU A 88 7.94 -2.95 -4.84
N GLN A 89 8.81 -3.96 -4.88
CA GLN A 89 9.80 -4.10 -5.95
C GLN A 89 9.12 -4.35 -7.30
N LYS A 90 8.10 -5.18 -7.32
CA LYS A 90 7.32 -5.47 -8.53
C LYS A 90 6.64 -4.21 -9.07
N LEU A 91 6.04 -3.43 -8.19
CA LEU A 91 5.37 -2.19 -8.56
C LEU A 91 6.37 -1.15 -9.08
N ALA A 92 7.50 -0.98 -8.39
CA ALA A 92 8.53 -0.03 -8.79
C ALA A 92 9.07 -0.36 -10.19
N LYS A 93 9.24 -1.64 -10.47
CA LYS A 93 9.71 -2.10 -11.78
C LYS A 93 8.68 -1.86 -12.88
N ALA A 94 7.40 -2.08 -12.58
CA ALA A 94 6.33 -1.93 -13.56
C ALA A 94 5.99 -0.48 -13.86
N TRP A 95 6.20 0.42 -12.89
CA TRP A 95 5.79 1.82 -13.00
C TRP A 95 6.81 2.71 -13.71
N ARG A 96 7.96 2.22 -14.02
CA ARG A 96 8.99 2.99 -14.73
C ARG A 96 8.58 3.40 -16.14
#